data_0af74153a7e44a7733d03bf05f5b0d2b
#
_entry.id   0af74153a7e44a7733d03bf05f5b0d2b
#
_cell.length_a   1.000
_cell.length_b   1.000
_cell.length_c   1.000
_cell.angle_alpha   90.00
_cell.angle_beta   90.00
_cell.angle_gamma   90.00
#
_symmetry.space_group_name_H-M   'P 1'
#
loop_
_entity.id
_entity.type
_entity.pdbx_description
1 polymer ?
#
loop_
_entity_poly.entity_id
_entity_poly.type
_entity_poly.pdbx_seq_one_letter_code
_entity_poly.pdbx_strand_id
1 'polypeptide(L)'
;MRLNALVLRAESQDLNVGSPLQRRLFGFLLLAIAIAVAPSARAEYVVLKSGQRLVVTGYQLVGDTYRLQLSSGSAELPAAEVVSIEPEEVFHSKPKPVLGGIPFANFISSAAEQHGVDADLIVSVITAESKFNPKAISRKNARGLMQLLPETATRLGVKNIFDPQENINAGAKYLRELLDRYNNDLTLTLAAYNAGPQRIDQFKTIPPYRETISYIRLVEKTYKARKTSAATQQSSTQNRGAGSL
;
A
#
# COMPACT_ATOMS: atom_id res chain seq x y z
N MET A 1 22.09 -6.80 16.54
CA MET A 1 22.22 -8.13 17.16
C MET A 1 22.92 -9.04 16.16
N ARG A 2 24.12 -9.47 16.45
CA ARG A 2 25.01 -10.18 15.51
C ARG A 2 24.63 -11.66 15.49
N LEU A 3 24.32 -12.25 14.32
CA LEU A 3 24.25 -13.71 14.17
C LEU A 3 25.63 -14.22 13.80
N ASN A 4 26.17 -15.07 14.66
CA ASN A 4 27.42 -15.77 14.46
C ASN A 4 27.25 -16.88 13.42
N ALA A 5 28.12 -16.87 12.43
CA ALA A 5 28.30 -17.99 11.52
C ALA A 5 29.05 -19.12 12.26
N LEU A 6 28.42 -20.27 12.39
CA LEU A 6 29.03 -21.49 12.90
C LEU A 6 29.72 -22.21 11.75
N VAL A 7 31.05 -22.11 11.70
CA VAL A 7 31.90 -22.89 10.81
C VAL A 7 32.12 -24.25 11.45
N LEU A 8 31.51 -25.30 10.91
CA LEU A 8 31.81 -26.69 11.26
C LEU A 8 33.08 -27.13 10.49
N ARG A 9 34.15 -27.24 11.24
CA ARG A 9 35.42 -27.85 10.79
C ARG A 9 35.30 -29.36 10.98
N ALA A 10 35.23 -30.11 9.88
CA ALA A 10 35.26 -31.56 9.95
C ALA A 10 36.72 -32.01 10.06
N GLU A 11 37.07 -32.59 11.19
CA GLU A 11 38.31 -33.35 11.38
C GLU A 11 38.20 -34.71 10.66
N SER A 12 39.16 -35.01 9.83
CA SER A 12 39.32 -36.30 9.17
C SER A 12 39.89 -37.30 10.20
N GLN A 13 39.11 -38.27 10.63
CA GLN A 13 39.64 -39.46 11.27
C GLN A 13 39.66 -40.61 10.25
N ASP A 14 40.86 -41.11 10.03
CA ASP A 14 41.11 -42.32 9.25
C ASP A 14 40.48 -43.56 9.91
N LEU A 15 39.42 -44.06 9.30
CA LEU A 15 38.83 -45.34 9.65
C LEU A 15 39.33 -46.43 8.71
N ASN A 16 40.12 -47.34 9.26
CA ASN A 16 40.69 -48.51 8.63
C ASN A 16 39.58 -49.45 8.10
N VAL A 17 39.76 -49.89 6.85
CA VAL A 17 38.72 -50.46 6.01
C VAL A 17 38.68 -51.96 6.05
N GLY A 18 37.57 -52.56 6.47
CA GLY A 18 37.24 -53.95 6.25
C GLY A 18 36.77 -54.27 4.83
N SER A 19 36.78 -55.54 4.47
CA SER A 19 36.69 -56.28 3.22
C SER A 19 35.83 -55.71 2.05
N PRO A 20 36.12 -56.13 0.81
CA PRO A 20 35.56 -55.56 -0.43
C PRO A 20 34.02 -55.73 -0.63
N LEU A 21 33.36 -56.52 0.21
CA LEU A 21 31.91 -56.73 0.13
C LEU A 21 31.12 -55.56 0.78
N GLN A 22 31.73 -54.83 1.72
CA GLN A 22 31.05 -53.68 2.36
C GLN A 22 31.10 -52.40 1.53
N ARG A 23 31.95 -52.34 0.50
CA ARG A 23 32.06 -51.15 -0.38
C ARG A 23 30.86 -50.99 -1.33
N ARG A 24 30.07 -52.03 -1.57
CA ARG A 24 28.90 -51.95 -2.47
C ARG A 24 27.62 -51.46 -1.79
N LEU A 25 27.57 -51.45 -0.49
CA LEU A 25 26.37 -51.00 0.26
C LEU A 25 26.45 -49.53 0.72
N PHE A 26 27.64 -48.91 0.71
CA PHE A 26 27.80 -47.51 1.09
C PHE A 26 27.68 -46.53 -0.09
N GLY A 27 27.63 -47.04 -1.31
CA GLY A 27 27.53 -46.22 -2.54
C GLY A 27 26.11 -45.69 -2.85
N PHE A 28 25.07 -46.05 -2.07
CA PHE A 28 23.69 -45.67 -2.37
C PHE A 28 23.01 -44.76 -1.32
N LEU A 29 23.77 -44.27 -0.31
CA LEU A 29 23.17 -43.46 0.74
C LEU A 29 23.65 -42.00 0.73
N LEU A 30 24.13 -41.49 -0.40
CA LEU A 30 24.52 -40.09 -0.54
C LEU A 30 23.78 -39.38 -1.69
N LEU A 31 22.59 -39.88 -2.02
CA LEU A 31 21.72 -39.21 -2.99
C LEU A 31 20.33 -39.17 -2.45
N ALA A 32 19.99 -38.23 -1.59
CA ALA A 32 18.66 -37.66 -1.42
C ALA A 32 18.55 -36.84 -0.10
N ILE A 33 19.32 -35.76 0.01
CA ILE A 33 18.79 -34.61 0.72
C ILE A 33 18.69 -33.50 -0.31
N ALA A 34 17.89 -33.74 -1.33
CA ALA A 34 17.18 -32.68 -1.98
C ALA A 34 16.10 -32.25 -1.01
N ILE A 35 16.40 -31.27 -0.16
CA ILE A 35 15.35 -30.54 0.53
C ILE A 35 14.47 -29.97 -0.58
N ALA A 36 13.37 -30.68 -0.85
CA ALA A 36 12.28 -30.12 -1.63
C ALA A 36 11.73 -28.96 -0.80
N VAL A 37 12.33 -27.78 -0.98
CA VAL A 37 11.65 -26.54 -0.64
C VAL A 37 10.45 -26.52 -1.57
N ALA A 38 9.30 -26.88 -1.03
CA ALA A 38 8.04 -26.70 -1.72
C ALA A 38 8.01 -25.22 -2.17
N PRO A 39 7.79 -24.94 -3.45
CA PRO A 39 7.67 -23.56 -3.88
C PRO A 39 6.47 -22.99 -3.13
N SER A 40 6.74 -22.12 -2.16
CA SER A 40 5.68 -21.24 -1.70
C SER A 40 5.32 -20.39 -2.92
N ALA A 41 4.09 -20.57 -3.41
CA ALA A 41 3.56 -19.86 -4.58
C ALA A 41 3.30 -18.38 -4.23
N ARG A 42 4.35 -17.69 -3.77
CA ARG A 42 4.37 -16.23 -3.61
C ARG A 42 5.25 -15.71 -4.71
N ALA A 43 4.71 -14.87 -5.55
CA ALA A 43 5.48 -14.13 -6.51
C ALA A 43 6.48 -13.24 -5.76
N GLU A 44 7.67 -13.07 -6.29
CA GLU A 44 8.73 -12.25 -5.70
C GLU A 44 9.21 -11.27 -6.76
N TYR A 45 9.74 -10.13 -6.34
CA TYR A 45 10.34 -9.15 -7.23
C TYR A 45 11.86 -9.27 -7.19
N VAL A 46 12.47 -9.49 -8.34
CA VAL A 46 13.91 -9.32 -8.53
C VAL A 46 14.16 -7.89 -8.99
N VAL A 47 14.87 -7.11 -8.18
CA VAL A 47 15.24 -5.73 -8.47
C VAL A 47 16.62 -5.70 -9.12
N LEU A 48 16.70 -5.12 -10.31
CA LEU A 48 17.95 -5.02 -11.08
C LEU A 48 18.67 -3.70 -10.81
N LYS A 49 19.98 -3.64 -11.07
CA LYS A 49 20.78 -2.41 -11.02
C LYS A 49 20.24 -1.29 -11.91
N SER A 50 19.56 -1.65 -13.00
CA SER A 50 18.86 -0.71 -13.87
C SER A 50 17.64 -0.04 -13.21
N GLY A 51 17.22 -0.49 -12.01
CA GLY A 51 15.98 -0.08 -11.36
C GLY A 51 14.74 -0.83 -11.86
N GLN A 52 14.90 -1.72 -12.86
CA GLN A 52 13.81 -2.55 -13.35
C GLN A 52 13.45 -3.62 -12.32
N ARG A 53 12.16 -3.91 -12.16
CA ARG A 53 11.63 -4.98 -11.31
C ARG A 53 11.02 -6.07 -12.18
N LEU A 54 11.45 -7.31 -11.94
CA LEU A 54 10.92 -8.49 -12.60
C LEU A 54 10.08 -9.29 -11.61
N VAL A 55 8.84 -9.61 -11.99
CA VAL A 55 7.99 -10.51 -11.20
C VAL A 55 8.39 -11.94 -11.49
N VAL A 56 8.76 -12.69 -10.45
CA VAL A 56 9.17 -14.08 -10.58
C VAL A 56 8.29 -14.97 -9.71
N THR A 57 8.01 -16.17 -10.18
CA THR A 57 7.29 -17.20 -9.43
C THR A 57 8.23 -18.13 -8.66
N GLY A 58 9.52 -17.97 -8.88
CA GLY A 58 10.59 -18.67 -8.18
C GLY A 58 11.96 -18.27 -8.72
N TYR A 59 12.97 -18.49 -7.93
CA TYR A 59 14.36 -18.26 -8.34
C TYR A 59 15.31 -19.26 -7.70
N GLN A 60 16.46 -19.48 -8.33
CA GLN A 60 17.54 -20.29 -7.80
C GLN A 60 18.87 -19.67 -8.18
N LEU A 61 19.78 -19.52 -7.21
CA LEU A 61 21.14 -19.12 -7.49
C LEU A 61 21.98 -20.36 -7.84
N VAL A 62 22.56 -20.38 -9.03
CA VAL A 62 23.43 -21.45 -9.52
C VAL A 62 24.80 -20.84 -9.89
N GLY A 63 25.77 -20.98 -9.02
CA GLY A 63 27.04 -20.25 -9.13
C GLY A 63 26.81 -18.74 -9.03
N ASP A 64 27.23 -17.99 -10.04
CA ASP A 64 27.08 -16.54 -10.12
C ASP A 64 25.88 -16.09 -10.97
N THR A 65 24.89 -16.98 -11.20
CA THR A 65 23.75 -16.71 -12.07
C THR A 65 22.45 -17.07 -11.37
N TYR A 66 21.48 -16.15 -11.36
CA TYR A 66 20.12 -16.44 -10.95
C TYR A 66 19.32 -17.03 -12.11
N ARG A 67 18.73 -18.20 -11.87
CA ARG A 67 17.67 -18.76 -12.71
C ARG A 67 16.32 -18.29 -12.17
N LEU A 68 15.61 -17.52 -12.96
CA LEU A 68 14.31 -16.95 -12.61
C LEU A 68 13.21 -17.72 -13.33
N GLN A 69 12.15 -18.05 -12.60
CA GLN A 69 10.91 -18.56 -13.18
C GLN A 69 9.94 -17.39 -13.31
N LEU A 70 9.46 -17.14 -14.51
CA LEU A 70 8.48 -16.12 -14.85
C LEU A 70 7.17 -16.80 -15.24
N SER A 71 6.06 -16.09 -15.19
CA SER A 71 4.78 -16.59 -15.69
C SER A 71 4.79 -16.95 -17.17
N SER A 72 5.71 -16.37 -17.95
CA SER A 72 5.88 -16.58 -19.40
C SER A 72 7.05 -17.48 -19.78
N GLY A 73 7.77 -18.06 -18.81
CA GLY A 73 8.96 -18.90 -19.07
C GLY A 73 10.05 -18.72 -18.02
N SER A 74 11.31 -19.01 -18.38
CA SER A 74 12.46 -18.84 -17.50
C SER A 74 13.47 -17.87 -18.08
N ALA A 75 14.21 -17.18 -17.20
CA ALA A 75 15.31 -16.28 -17.57
C ALA A 75 16.52 -16.56 -16.70
N GLU A 76 17.72 -16.30 -17.23
CA GLU A 76 18.97 -16.34 -16.47
C GLU A 76 19.55 -14.93 -16.41
N LEU A 77 19.98 -14.53 -15.21
CA LEU A 77 20.59 -13.22 -14.96
C LEU A 77 21.84 -13.37 -14.10
N PRO A 78 22.94 -12.68 -14.44
CA PRO A 78 24.11 -12.63 -13.57
C PRO A 78 23.73 -12.09 -12.18
N ALA A 79 24.22 -12.72 -11.11
CA ALA A 79 23.94 -12.25 -9.75
C ALA A 79 24.42 -10.80 -9.54
N ALA A 80 25.45 -10.38 -10.27
CA ALA A 80 25.96 -9.01 -10.25
C ALA A 80 24.94 -7.96 -10.75
N GLU A 81 23.92 -8.33 -11.52
CA GLU A 81 22.86 -7.44 -12.01
C GLU A 81 21.70 -7.30 -11.02
N VAL A 82 21.61 -8.19 -10.02
CA VAL A 82 20.54 -8.22 -9.02
C VAL A 82 20.95 -7.40 -7.80
N VAL A 83 20.12 -6.42 -7.43
CA VAL A 83 20.32 -5.57 -6.24
C VAL A 83 19.67 -6.21 -5.02
N SER A 84 18.43 -6.67 -5.17
CA SER A 84 17.67 -7.32 -4.10
C SER A 84 16.63 -8.28 -4.68
N ILE A 85 16.21 -9.23 -3.85
CA ILE A 85 15.04 -10.05 -4.10
C ILE A 85 14.07 -9.70 -2.96
N GLU A 86 12.96 -9.08 -3.35
CA GLU A 86 11.93 -8.63 -2.43
C GLU A 86 10.78 -9.62 -2.55
N PRO A 87 10.24 -10.15 -1.43
CA PRO A 87 9.00 -10.87 -1.52
C PRO A 87 8.02 -9.95 -2.26
N GLU A 88 7.22 -10.51 -3.18
CA GLU A 88 6.00 -9.81 -3.54
C GLU A 88 5.37 -9.51 -2.18
N GLU A 89 5.54 -8.28 -1.71
CA GLU A 89 4.57 -7.74 -0.82
C GLU A 89 3.29 -7.96 -1.62
N VAL A 90 2.58 -9.03 -1.28
CA VAL A 90 1.16 -9.07 -1.56
C VAL A 90 0.75 -7.73 -1.01
N PHE A 91 0.71 -6.74 -1.91
CA PHE A 91 -0.14 -5.62 -1.66
C PHE A 91 -1.46 -6.32 -1.37
N HIS A 92 -1.65 -6.65 -0.13
CA HIS A 92 -2.97 -6.60 0.40
C HIS A 92 -3.32 -5.18 0.05
N SER A 93 -3.83 -5.02 -1.18
CA SER A 93 -4.57 -3.83 -1.56
C SER A 93 -5.43 -3.66 -0.34
N LYS A 94 -5.09 -2.70 0.52
CA LYS A 94 -5.84 -2.45 1.76
C LYS A 94 -7.26 -2.70 1.34
N PRO A 95 -7.98 -3.69 1.92
CA PRO A 95 -9.19 -4.23 1.32
C PRO A 95 -9.97 -3.06 0.81
N LYS A 96 -10.20 -3.05 -0.52
CA LYS A 96 -10.69 -1.86 -1.24
C LYS A 96 -11.90 -1.42 -0.45
N PRO A 97 -11.91 -0.22 0.17
CA PRO A 97 -12.93 0.12 1.15
C PRO A 97 -14.27 -0.21 0.52
N VAL A 98 -15.06 -1.05 1.17
CA VAL A 98 -16.38 -1.44 0.65
C VAL A 98 -17.23 -0.19 0.73
N LEU A 99 -17.10 0.66 -0.28
CA LEU A 99 -17.87 1.88 -0.46
C LEU A 99 -19.27 1.56 -1.01
N GLY A 100 -19.79 0.36 -0.72
CA GLY A 100 -21.08 -0.11 -1.15
C GLY A 100 -22.17 0.91 -0.79
N GLY A 101 -22.92 1.36 -1.78
CA GLY A 101 -23.95 2.37 -1.60
C GLY A 101 -23.48 3.82 -1.47
N ILE A 102 -22.16 4.09 -1.51
CA ILE A 102 -21.63 5.46 -1.53
C ILE A 102 -21.68 6.01 -2.96
N PRO A 103 -22.30 7.18 -3.19
CA PRO A 103 -22.24 7.83 -4.50
C PRO A 103 -20.80 8.08 -4.94
N PHE A 104 -20.53 7.92 -6.23
CA PHE A 104 -19.20 8.13 -6.82
C PHE A 104 -18.08 7.23 -6.26
N ALA A 105 -18.42 6.07 -5.68
CA ALA A 105 -17.48 5.14 -5.04
C ALA A 105 -16.25 4.83 -5.89
N ASN A 106 -16.43 4.61 -7.20
CA ASN A 106 -15.33 4.28 -8.11
C ASN A 106 -14.35 5.46 -8.26
N PHE A 107 -14.85 6.69 -8.37
CA PHE A 107 -13.98 7.88 -8.47
C PHE A 107 -13.24 8.13 -7.16
N ILE A 108 -13.89 7.91 -6.02
CA ILE A 108 -13.28 8.03 -4.69
C ILE A 108 -12.17 6.98 -4.51
N SER A 109 -12.44 5.71 -4.85
CA SER A 109 -11.43 4.65 -4.75
C SER A 109 -10.23 4.91 -5.65
N SER A 110 -10.46 5.34 -6.90
CA SER A 110 -9.40 5.67 -7.84
C SER A 110 -8.54 6.84 -7.35
N ALA A 111 -9.17 7.92 -6.86
CA ALA A 111 -8.46 9.08 -6.33
C ALA A 111 -7.68 8.75 -5.04
N ALA A 112 -8.24 7.91 -4.17
CA ALA A 112 -7.60 7.43 -2.95
C ALA A 112 -6.31 6.67 -3.26
N GLU A 113 -6.37 5.75 -4.22
CA GLU A 113 -5.23 4.96 -4.69
C GLU A 113 -4.18 5.85 -5.37
N GLN A 114 -4.61 6.71 -6.29
CA GLN A 114 -3.72 7.58 -7.07
C GLN A 114 -2.92 8.55 -6.19
N HIS A 115 -3.55 9.09 -5.13
CA HIS A 115 -2.94 10.13 -4.29
C HIS A 115 -2.50 9.63 -2.91
N GLY A 116 -2.64 8.33 -2.61
CA GLY A 116 -2.28 7.78 -1.31
C GLY A 116 -3.07 8.40 -0.14
N VAL A 117 -4.35 8.72 -0.37
CA VAL A 117 -5.27 9.27 0.64
C VAL A 117 -6.28 8.20 1.02
N ASP A 118 -6.59 8.10 2.32
CA ASP A 118 -7.62 7.16 2.78
C ASP A 118 -8.99 7.49 2.16
N ALA A 119 -9.61 6.50 1.49
CA ALA A 119 -10.92 6.68 0.85
C ALA A 119 -12.01 7.10 1.82
N ASP A 120 -11.98 6.60 3.08
CA ASP A 120 -12.93 7.00 4.11
C ASP A 120 -12.74 8.46 4.53
N LEU A 121 -11.50 8.99 4.44
CA LEU A 121 -11.26 10.42 4.65
C LEU A 121 -11.87 11.25 3.51
N ILE A 122 -11.68 10.83 2.25
CA ILE A 122 -12.29 11.52 1.09
C ILE A 122 -13.82 11.53 1.22
N VAL A 123 -14.44 10.40 1.56
CA VAL A 123 -15.88 10.30 1.81
C VAL A 123 -16.32 11.27 2.90
N SER A 124 -15.54 11.36 3.99
CA SER A 124 -15.88 12.22 5.13
C SER A 124 -15.81 13.70 4.78
N VAL A 125 -14.81 14.09 3.96
CA VAL A 125 -14.70 15.45 3.41
C VAL A 125 -15.87 15.76 2.49
N ILE A 126 -16.18 14.89 1.50
CA ILE A 126 -17.33 15.09 0.59
C ILE A 126 -18.64 15.22 1.37
N THR A 127 -18.81 14.43 2.43
CA THR A 127 -19.99 14.49 3.30
C THR A 127 -20.12 15.86 3.95
N ALA A 128 -19.02 16.39 4.47
CA ALA A 128 -19.01 17.70 5.15
C ALA A 128 -19.19 18.86 4.15
N GLU A 129 -18.54 18.78 2.98
CA GLU A 129 -18.49 19.87 1.99
C GLU A 129 -19.78 20.02 1.19
N SER A 130 -20.31 18.94 0.66
CA SER A 130 -21.42 19.01 -0.29
C SER A 130 -22.57 18.05 -0.02
N LYS A 131 -22.43 17.12 0.94
CA LYS A 131 -23.35 15.99 1.13
C LYS A 131 -23.57 15.22 -0.18
N PHE A 132 -22.50 15.04 -0.95
CA PHE A 132 -22.49 14.38 -2.28
C PHE A 132 -23.27 15.13 -3.36
N ASN A 133 -23.50 16.44 -3.24
CA ASN A 133 -24.08 17.25 -4.33
C ASN A 133 -22.97 17.73 -5.29
N PRO A 134 -22.89 17.20 -6.53
CA PRO A 134 -21.84 17.58 -7.48
C PRO A 134 -22.00 19.01 -8.01
N LYS A 135 -23.18 19.61 -7.85
CA LYS A 135 -23.48 20.98 -8.30
C LYS A 135 -23.46 22.00 -7.16
N ALA A 136 -22.95 21.61 -5.98
CA ALA A 136 -22.91 22.51 -4.83
C ALA A 136 -22.03 23.75 -5.10
N ILE A 137 -22.52 24.92 -4.68
CA ILE A 137 -21.78 26.19 -4.73
C ILE A 137 -21.96 26.87 -3.36
N SER A 138 -20.85 27.20 -2.70
CA SER A 138 -20.85 27.94 -1.43
C SER A 138 -20.92 29.44 -1.62
N ARG A 139 -21.18 30.18 -0.53
CA ARG A 139 -21.10 31.65 -0.53
C ARG A 139 -19.72 32.20 -0.88
N LYS A 140 -18.67 31.41 -0.64
CA LYS A 140 -17.27 31.73 -0.95
C LYS A 140 -16.88 31.26 -2.36
N ASN A 141 -17.87 30.87 -3.21
CA ASN A 141 -17.66 30.36 -4.55
C ASN A 141 -16.88 29.02 -4.63
N ALA A 142 -16.79 28.28 -3.54
CA ALA A 142 -16.29 26.90 -3.59
C ALA A 142 -17.32 26.00 -4.29
N ARG A 143 -16.86 25.02 -5.10
CA ARG A 143 -17.70 24.32 -6.08
C ARG A 143 -17.48 22.81 -6.07
N GLY A 144 -18.56 22.07 -6.35
CA GLY A 144 -18.56 20.63 -6.56
C GLY A 144 -18.50 19.81 -5.29
N LEU A 145 -18.21 18.52 -5.44
CA LEU A 145 -18.27 17.52 -4.37
C LEU A 145 -17.36 17.84 -3.19
N MET A 146 -16.12 18.26 -3.48
CA MET A 146 -15.11 18.58 -2.49
C MET A 146 -14.90 20.08 -2.29
N GLN A 147 -15.84 20.93 -2.78
CA GLN A 147 -15.91 22.36 -2.58
C GLN A 147 -14.56 23.06 -2.87
N LEU A 148 -14.01 22.83 -4.04
CA LEU A 148 -12.79 23.49 -4.48
C LEU A 148 -13.06 24.95 -4.88
N LEU A 149 -12.21 25.87 -4.42
CA LEU A 149 -12.18 27.22 -4.96
C LEU A 149 -11.71 27.20 -6.42
N PRO A 150 -12.23 28.07 -7.30
CA PRO A 150 -11.80 28.13 -8.71
C PRO A 150 -10.30 28.23 -8.90
N GLU A 151 -9.63 29.04 -8.08
CA GLU A 151 -8.16 29.20 -8.11
C GLU A 151 -7.43 27.89 -7.79
N THR A 152 -7.91 27.17 -6.76
CA THR A 152 -7.36 25.85 -6.38
C THR A 152 -7.60 24.84 -7.50
N ALA A 153 -8.80 24.80 -8.04
CA ALA A 153 -9.16 23.92 -9.15
C ALA A 153 -8.28 24.17 -10.39
N THR A 154 -8.09 25.45 -10.77
CA THR A 154 -7.20 25.83 -11.89
C THR A 154 -5.76 25.39 -11.61
N ARG A 155 -5.21 25.64 -10.43
CA ARG A 155 -3.86 25.23 -10.03
C ARG A 155 -3.69 23.70 -10.14
N LEU A 156 -4.73 22.95 -9.83
CA LEU A 156 -4.72 21.48 -9.86
C LEU A 156 -5.03 20.89 -11.26
N GLY A 157 -5.30 21.73 -12.26
CA GLY A 157 -5.53 21.30 -13.64
C GLY A 157 -6.96 20.86 -13.94
N VAL A 158 -7.94 21.21 -13.10
CA VAL A 158 -9.36 20.89 -13.30
C VAL A 158 -9.92 21.69 -14.46
N LYS A 159 -10.54 21.01 -15.43
CA LYS A 159 -11.20 21.62 -16.59
C LYS A 159 -12.68 21.91 -16.32
N ASN A 160 -13.36 20.96 -15.67
CA ASN A 160 -14.75 21.11 -15.25
C ASN A 160 -14.89 20.84 -13.76
N ILE A 161 -15.00 21.90 -12.97
CA ILE A 161 -15.06 21.82 -11.51
C ILE A 161 -16.33 21.09 -11.00
N PHE A 162 -17.38 20.94 -11.84
CA PHE A 162 -18.60 20.22 -11.52
C PHE A 162 -18.59 18.78 -12.00
N ASP A 163 -17.55 18.36 -12.77
CA ASP A 163 -17.37 16.95 -13.09
C ASP A 163 -16.95 16.17 -11.83
N PRO A 164 -17.70 15.12 -11.46
CA PRO A 164 -17.43 14.37 -10.24
C PRO A 164 -16.04 13.77 -10.18
N GLN A 165 -15.53 13.22 -11.28
CA GLN A 165 -14.24 12.57 -11.33
C GLN A 165 -13.11 13.61 -11.20
N GLU A 166 -13.18 14.72 -11.94
CA GLU A 166 -12.16 15.77 -11.88
C GLU A 166 -12.14 16.43 -10.50
N ASN A 167 -13.32 16.72 -9.92
CA ASN A 167 -13.44 17.37 -8.62
C ASN A 167 -12.91 16.49 -7.48
N ILE A 168 -13.28 15.21 -7.45
CA ILE A 168 -12.80 14.24 -6.43
C ILE A 168 -11.30 14.03 -6.58
N ASN A 169 -10.80 13.85 -7.80
CA ASN A 169 -9.37 13.63 -8.04
C ASN A 169 -8.53 14.84 -7.58
N ALA A 170 -8.95 16.05 -7.93
CA ALA A 170 -8.26 17.26 -7.52
C ALA A 170 -8.37 17.52 -6.01
N GLY A 171 -9.53 17.26 -5.41
CA GLY A 171 -9.72 17.38 -3.97
C GLY A 171 -8.86 16.40 -3.18
N ALA A 172 -8.73 15.15 -3.64
CA ALA A 172 -7.86 14.15 -3.04
C ALA A 172 -6.37 14.53 -3.17
N LYS A 173 -5.96 15.04 -4.34
CA LYS A 173 -4.62 15.60 -4.54
C LYS A 173 -4.34 16.75 -3.57
N TYR A 174 -5.29 17.66 -3.40
CA TYR A 174 -5.15 18.78 -2.46
C TYR A 174 -5.06 18.31 -1.00
N LEU A 175 -5.87 17.30 -0.61
CA LEU A 175 -5.73 16.68 0.70
C LEU A 175 -4.33 16.08 0.91
N ARG A 176 -3.76 15.40 -0.09
CA ARG A 176 -2.40 14.85 -0.02
C ARG A 176 -1.36 15.95 0.15
N GLU A 177 -1.43 17.02 -0.65
CA GLU A 177 -0.53 18.18 -0.52
C GLU A 177 -0.55 18.77 0.90
N LEU A 178 -1.74 18.84 1.51
CA LEU A 178 -1.89 19.35 2.88
C LEU A 178 -1.41 18.35 3.95
N LEU A 179 -1.68 17.05 3.78
CA LEU A 179 -1.15 16.01 4.66
C LEU A 179 0.38 16.02 4.67
N ASP A 180 1.01 16.15 3.50
CA ASP A 180 2.47 16.25 3.38
C ASP A 180 2.99 17.53 4.06
N ARG A 181 2.31 18.66 3.85
CA ARG A 181 2.70 19.94 4.46
C ARG A 181 2.67 19.94 5.98
N TYR A 182 1.70 19.23 6.57
CA TYR A 182 1.50 19.17 8.02
C TYR A 182 1.90 17.84 8.64
N ASN A 183 2.85 17.10 8.03
CA ASN A 183 3.41 15.84 8.55
C ASN A 183 2.36 14.80 8.94
N ASN A 184 1.30 14.68 8.12
CA ASN A 184 0.14 13.81 8.35
C ASN A 184 -0.67 14.15 9.62
N ASP A 185 -0.52 15.36 10.19
CA ASP A 185 -1.44 15.84 11.21
C ASP A 185 -2.81 16.10 10.56
N LEU A 186 -3.75 15.19 10.84
CA LEU A 186 -5.10 15.25 10.25
C LEU A 186 -5.84 16.53 10.67
N THR A 187 -5.71 16.95 11.90
CA THR A 187 -6.42 18.10 12.45
C THR A 187 -5.97 19.41 11.80
N LEU A 188 -4.65 19.59 11.65
CA LEU A 188 -4.07 20.73 10.93
C LEU A 188 -4.40 20.68 9.43
N THR A 189 -4.37 19.48 8.83
CA THR A 189 -4.76 19.27 7.43
C THR A 189 -6.19 19.73 7.17
N LEU A 190 -7.13 19.29 7.99
CA LEU A 190 -8.55 19.67 7.87
C LEU A 190 -8.76 21.17 8.12
N ALA A 191 -8.04 21.72 9.09
CA ALA A 191 -8.07 23.16 9.34
C ALA A 191 -7.59 23.95 8.10
N ALA A 192 -6.50 23.49 7.47
CA ALA A 192 -5.94 24.11 6.27
C ALA A 192 -6.85 23.93 5.04
N TYR A 193 -7.49 22.77 4.91
CA TYR A 193 -8.45 22.52 3.84
C TYR A 193 -9.61 23.52 3.88
N ASN A 194 -10.18 23.75 5.06
CA ASN A 194 -11.33 24.64 5.24
C ASN A 194 -10.98 26.12 5.30
N ALA A 195 -9.91 26.51 6.04
CA ALA A 195 -9.56 27.91 6.27
C ALA A 195 -8.48 28.44 5.31
N GLY A 196 -7.82 27.56 4.57
CA GLY A 196 -6.64 27.85 3.75
C GLY A 196 -5.33 27.70 4.52
N PRO A 197 -4.27 27.16 3.88
CA PRO A 197 -2.98 26.89 4.53
C PRO A 197 -2.29 28.17 5.04
N GLN A 198 -2.49 29.33 4.38
CA GLN A 198 -1.92 30.60 4.81
C GLN A 198 -2.41 31.00 6.22
N ARG A 199 -3.64 30.64 6.58
CA ARG A 199 -4.17 30.92 7.92
C ARG A 199 -3.49 30.06 8.97
N ILE A 200 -3.27 28.78 8.66
CA ILE A 200 -2.56 27.87 9.57
C ILE A 200 -1.11 28.35 9.77
N ASP A 201 -0.45 28.76 8.71
CA ASP A 201 0.92 29.28 8.77
C ASP A 201 1.01 30.59 9.56
N GLN A 202 0.01 31.47 9.43
CA GLN A 202 -0.08 32.73 10.16
C GLN A 202 -0.31 32.50 11.65
N PHE A 203 -1.25 31.63 12.02
CA PHE A 203 -1.58 31.36 13.41
C PHE A 203 -0.64 30.36 14.09
N LYS A 204 0.12 29.59 13.32
CA LYS A 204 0.95 28.46 13.80
C LYS A 204 0.15 27.39 14.55
N THR A 205 -1.17 27.42 14.44
CA THR A 205 -2.14 26.52 15.07
C THR A 205 -3.49 26.63 14.35
N ILE A 206 -4.49 25.92 14.84
CA ILE A 206 -5.86 26.03 14.35
C ILE A 206 -6.39 27.44 14.67
N PRO A 207 -6.81 28.22 13.66
CA PRO A 207 -7.37 29.54 13.91
C PRO A 207 -8.70 29.41 14.68
N PRO A 208 -9.05 30.35 15.55
CA PRO A 208 -10.24 30.29 16.40
C PRO A 208 -11.53 30.58 15.63
N TYR A 209 -11.64 30.05 14.40
CA TYR A 209 -12.84 30.21 13.58
C TYR A 209 -13.84 29.11 13.91
N ARG A 210 -15.04 29.50 14.36
CA ARG A 210 -16.12 28.55 14.73
C ARG A 210 -16.48 27.61 13.58
N GLU A 211 -16.47 28.11 12.33
CA GLU A 211 -16.71 27.33 11.12
C GLU A 211 -15.64 26.21 10.98
N THR A 212 -14.36 26.56 11.06
CA THR A 212 -13.25 25.62 10.92
C THR A 212 -13.24 24.56 12.03
N ILE A 213 -13.46 24.98 13.28
CA ILE A 213 -13.52 24.05 14.41
C ILE A 213 -14.69 23.06 14.25
N SER A 214 -15.84 23.54 13.80
CA SER A 214 -17.02 22.68 13.57
C SER A 214 -16.79 21.72 12.40
N TYR A 215 -16.13 22.19 11.35
CA TYR A 215 -15.77 21.39 10.19
C TYR A 215 -14.83 20.23 10.58
N ILE A 216 -13.75 20.52 11.30
CA ILE A 216 -12.81 19.51 11.79
C ILE A 216 -13.55 18.42 12.57
N ARG A 217 -14.36 18.82 13.57
CA ARG A 217 -15.13 17.87 14.39
C ARG A 217 -16.07 17.00 13.56
N LEU A 218 -16.72 17.58 12.55
CA LEU A 218 -17.63 16.84 11.67
C LEU A 218 -16.88 15.79 10.85
N VAL A 219 -15.78 16.19 10.21
CA VAL A 219 -15.00 15.27 9.35
C VAL A 219 -14.36 14.17 10.20
N GLU A 220 -13.71 14.49 11.31
CA GLU A 220 -13.09 13.51 12.20
C GLU A 220 -14.11 12.52 12.76
N LYS A 221 -15.27 12.99 13.19
CA LYS A 221 -16.37 12.13 13.68
C LYS A 221 -16.82 11.15 12.61
N THR A 222 -17.06 11.64 11.39
CA THR A 222 -17.51 10.84 10.25
C THR A 222 -16.43 9.82 9.86
N TYR A 223 -15.19 10.26 9.77
CA TYR A 223 -14.05 9.41 9.44
C TYR A 223 -13.85 8.27 10.46
N LYS A 224 -13.86 8.60 11.75
CA LYS A 224 -13.75 7.62 12.84
C LYS A 224 -14.89 6.59 12.81
N ALA A 225 -16.12 7.02 12.60
CA ALA A 225 -17.28 6.12 12.51
C ALA A 225 -17.14 5.14 11.35
N ARG A 226 -16.66 5.60 10.18
CA ARG A 226 -16.42 4.76 9.01
C ARG A 226 -15.34 3.72 9.25
N LYS A 227 -14.21 4.12 9.86
CA LYS A 227 -13.11 3.20 10.22
C LYS A 227 -13.57 2.10 11.18
N THR A 228 -14.40 2.45 12.17
CA THR A 228 -14.95 1.47 13.12
C THR A 228 -15.88 0.47 12.42
N SER A 229 -16.77 0.95 11.53
CA SER A 229 -17.69 0.10 10.78
C SER A 229 -16.94 -0.87 9.84
N ALA A 230 -15.90 -0.40 9.16
CA ALA A 230 -15.06 -1.24 8.30
C ALA A 230 -14.36 -2.35 9.09
N ALA A 231 -13.80 -2.05 10.26
CA ALA A 231 -13.15 -3.02 11.13
C ALA A 231 -14.12 -4.12 11.61
N THR A 232 -15.35 -3.73 11.96
CA THR A 232 -16.39 -4.67 12.41
C THR A 232 -16.84 -5.60 11.28
N GLN A 233 -16.96 -5.11 10.05
CA GLN A 233 -17.32 -5.92 8.90
C GLN A 233 -16.23 -6.94 8.53
N GLN A 234 -14.96 -6.58 8.64
CA GLN A 234 -13.84 -7.48 8.39
C GLN A 234 -13.80 -8.63 9.40
N SER A 235 -14.00 -8.36 10.69
CA SER A 235 -14.02 -9.40 11.74
C SER A 235 -15.19 -10.37 11.58
N SER A 236 -16.35 -9.90 11.14
CA SER A 236 -17.53 -10.75 10.90
C SER A 236 -17.38 -11.66 9.68
N THR A 237 -16.64 -11.24 8.66
CA THR A 237 -16.39 -12.04 7.45
C THR A 237 -15.35 -13.14 7.71
N GLN A 238 -14.32 -12.85 8.51
CA GLN A 238 -13.32 -13.86 8.92
C GLN A 238 -13.94 -14.97 9.78
N ASN A 239 -14.88 -14.64 10.66
CA ASN A 239 -15.52 -15.63 11.53
C ASN A 239 -16.51 -16.54 10.80
N ARG A 240 -17.07 -16.12 9.65
CA ARG A 240 -17.94 -16.96 8.81
C ARG A 240 -17.17 -17.94 7.93
N GLY A 241 -15.91 -17.65 7.60
CA GLY A 241 -15.04 -18.56 6.82
C GLY A 241 -14.42 -19.68 7.65
N ALA A 242 -14.36 -19.58 8.97
CA ALA A 242 -13.78 -20.57 9.87
C ALA A 242 -14.77 -21.63 10.40
N GLY A 243 -16.06 -21.51 10.07
CA GLY A 243 -17.12 -22.39 10.54
C GLY A 243 -17.64 -23.43 9.53
N SER A 244 -16.96 -23.61 8.38
CA SER A 244 -17.34 -24.56 7.33
C SER A 244 -16.18 -25.51 7.01
N LEU A 245 -15.81 -26.34 7.97
CA LEU A 245 -14.98 -27.53 7.78
C LEU A 245 -15.61 -28.69 8.55
#